data_4a699f7ac5a2c17d4184269950c50cc3
#
_entry.id   4a699f7ac5a2c17d4184269950c50cc3
#
_cell.length_a   1.000
_cell.length_b   1.000
_cell.length_c   1.000
_cell.angle_alpha   90.00
_cell.angle_beta   90.00
_cell.angle_gamma   90.00
#
_symmetry.space_group_name_H-M   'P 1'
#
loop_
_entity.id
_entity.type
_entity.pdbx_description
1 polymer ?
#
loop_
_entity_poly.entity_id
_entity_poly.type
_entity_poly.pdbx_seq_one_letter_code
_entity_poly.pdbx_strand_id
1 'polypeptide(L)'
;MVECDFPECNTFGSVIRFALELEKGAAGVYEDLAKDPKAASAAETFKALAASHKKRGDLLEFTRQQKLNEMILEPIQDIRREDYLIDTRTPKDLDVKGAAKFAAQIEAQSAKFYLDAAKIAKNLMAEAARTMDRLGKENLANKAKLAVL
;
A
#
# COMPACT_ATOMS: atom_id res chain seq x y z
N MET A 1 16.84 4.05 -3.52
CA MET A 1 15.61 4.38 -4.13
C MET A 1 15.52 3.81 -5.51
N VAL A 2 14.52 3.15 -5.77
CA VAL A 2 14.31 2.73 -7.12
C VAL A 2 14.11 3.97 -7.91
N GLU A 3 15.07 4.21 -8.73
CA GLU A 3 14.84 5.11 -9.75
C GLU A 3 13.63 4.67 -10.43
N CYS A 4 12.58 5.27 -10.05
CA CYS A 4 11.43 5.10 -10.86
C CYS A 4 11.72 5.90 -12.09
N ASP A 5 12.26 5.25 -13.06
CA ASP A 5 12.38 5.85 -14.36
C ASP A 5 11.02 6.24 -14.89
N PHE A 6 9.99 5.84 -14.16
CA PHE A 6 8.62 6.17 -14.49
C PHE A 6 8.06 7.02 -13.37
N PRO A 7 8.21 8.33 -13.46
CA PRO A 7 7.62 9.21 -12.45
C PRO A 7 6.11 9.13 -12.44
N GLU A 8 5.51 8.50 -13.43
CA GLU A 8 4.07 8.40 -13.54
C GLU A 8 3.60 6.97 -13.76
N CYS A 9 2.42 6.66 -13.24
CA CYS A 9 1.79 5.36 -13.44
C CYS A 9 1.05 5.36 -14.78
N ASN A 10 1.80 5.27 -15.87
CA ASN A 10 1.26 5.38 -17.22
C ASN A 10 0.97 4.04 -17.90
N THR A 11 1.31 2.92 -17.27
CA THR A 11 0.95 1.60 -17.72
C THR A 11 0.45 0.78 -16.55
N PHE A 12 -0.27 -0.30 -16.81
CA PHE A 12 -0.73 -1.18 -15.74
C PHE A 12 0.46 -1.78 -14.97
N GLY A 13 1.54 -2.10 -15.68
CA GLY A 13 2.76 -2.60 -15.03
C GLY A 13 3.36 -1.59 -14.06
N SER A 14 3.38 -0.30 -14.42
CA SER A 14 3.90 0.72 -13.53
C SER A 14 2.96 0.99 -12.35
N VAL A 15 1.66 0.82 -12.53
CA VAL A 15 0.69 0.90 -11.42
C VAL A 15 0.97 -0.20 -10.40
N ILE A 16 1.16 -1.46 -10.87
CA ILE A 16 1.50 -2.56 -9.97
C ILE A 16 2.83 -2.32 -9.27
N ARG A 17 3.81 -1.81 -9.99
CA ARG A 17 5.12 -1.50 -9.40
C ARG A 17 4.99 -0.46 -8.28
N PHE A 18 4.19 0.56 -8.50
CA PHE A 18 3.93 1.55 -7.46
C PHE A 18 3.22 0.92 -6.26
N ALA A 19 2.25 0.04 -6.52
CA ALA A 19 1.59 -0.70 -5.44
C ALA A 19 2.58 -1.50 -4.61
N LEU A 20 3.55 -2.15 -5.25
CA LEU A 20 4.62 -2.87 -4.55
C LEU A 20 5.45 -1.94 -3.68
N GLU A 21 5.75 -0.74 -4.16
CA GLU A 21 6.46 0.25 -3.36
C GLU A 21 5.65 0.66 -2.13
N LEU A 22 4.34 0.84 -2.29
CA LEU A 22 3.48 1.18 -1.16
C LEU A 22 3.47 0.06 -0.12
N GLU A 23 3.34 -1.20 -0.54
CA GLU A 23 3.32 -2.32 0.41
C GLU A 23 4.64 -2.46 1.13
N LYS A 24 5.75 -2.35 0.41
CA LYS A 24 7.08 -2.44 1.00
C LYS A 24 7.33 -1.31 2.00
N GLY A 25 6.94 -0.09 1.62
CA GLY A 25 7.09 1.07 2.49
C GLY A 25 6.25 0.94 3.75
N ALA A 26 4.99 0.52 3.60
CA ALA A 26 4.10 0.32 4.74
C ALA A 26 4.63 -0.76 5.69
N ALA A 27 5.09 -1.89 5.14
CA ALA A 27 5.67 -2.94 5.98
C ALA A 27 6.86 -2.43 6.78
N GLY A 28 7.74 -1.64 6.16
CA GLY A 28 8.89 -1.05 6.85
C GLY A 28 8.49 -0.13 7.99
N VAL A 29 7.47 0.70 7.77
CA VAL A 29 6.94 1.58 8.83
C VAL A 29 6.40 0.75 9.99
N TYR A 30 5.61 -0.27 9.72
CA TYR A 30 5.06 -1.10 10.80
C TYR A 30 6.16 -1.85 11.56
N GLU A 31 7.21 -2.29 10.87
CA GLU A 31 8.35 -2.91 11.54
C GLU A 31 9.04 -1.91 12.48
N ASP A 32 9.20 -0.66 12.04
CA ASP A 32 9.77 0.38 12.89
C ASP A 32 8.88 0.68 14.10
N LEU A 33 7.58 0.83 13.87
CA LEU A 33 6.63 1.09 14.96
C LEU A 33 6.60 -0.06 15.97
N ALA A 34 6.73 -1.29 15.51
CA ALA A 34 6.74 -2.46 16.38
C ALA A 34 7.96 -2.50 17.30
N LYS A 35 9.03 -1.82 16.94
CA LYS A 35 10.27 -1.78 17.73
C LYS A 35 10.33 -0.62 18.71
N ASP A 36 9.43 0.35 18.58
CA ASP A 36 9.47 1.54 19.42
C ASP A 36 8.98 1.21 20.83
N PRO A 37 9.82 1.41 21.87
CA PRO A 37 9.44 1.09 23.25
C PRO A 37 8.21 1.84 23.74
N LYS A 38 7.98 3.07 23.25
CA LYS A 38 6.84 3.87 23.68
C LYS A 38 5.50 3.33 23.18
N ALA A 39 5.52 2.55 22.12
CA ALA A 39 4.34 1.89 21.56
C ALA A 39 4.36 0.39 21.79
N ALA A 40 5.11 -0.08 22.78
CA ALA A 40 5.32 -1.52 23.00
C ALA A 40 4.01 -2.30 23.21
N SER A 41 3.00 -1.69 23.82
CA SER A 41 1.73 -2.35 24.06
C SER A 41 0.98 -2.70 22.78
N ALA A 42 1.31 -2.04 21.67
CA ALA A 42 0.70 -2.31 20.36
C ALA A 42 1.68 -3.05 19.42
N ALA A 43 2.84 -3.48 19.91
CA ALA A 43 3.87 -4.09 19.06
C ALA A 43 3.36 -5.29 18.28
N GLU A 44 2.56 -6.15 18.89
CA GLU A 44 2.04 -7.33 18.20
C GLU A 44 1.09 -6.95 17.06
N THR A 45 0.27 -5.91 17.27
CA THR A 45 -0.61 -5.38 16.23
C THR A 45 0.22 -4.87 15.05
N PHE A 46 1.27 -4.11 15.34
CA PHE A 46 2.13 -3.56 14.26
C PHE A 46 2.89 -4.67 13.54
N LYS A 47 3.35 -5.70 14.25
CA LYS A 47 3.98 -6.86 13.62
C LYS A 47 3.02 -7.58 12.68
N ALA A 48 1.78 -7.76 13.11
CA ALA A 48 0.77 -8.41 12.29
C ALA A 48 0.47 -7.59 11.03
N LEU A 49 0.40 -6.27 11.16
CA LEU A 49 0.18 -5.39 10.01
C LEU A 49 1.38 -5.41 9.06
N ALA A 50 2.61 -5.43 9.59
CA ALA A 50 3.79 -5.57 8.75
C ALA A 50 3.76 -6.86 7.94
N ALA A 51 3.42 -7.98 8.58
CA ALA A 51 3.30 -9.26 7.90
C ALA A 51 2.20 -9.25 6.84
N SER A 52 1.08 -8.62 7.14
CA SER A 52 -0.02 -8.47 6.20
C SER A 52 0.41 -7.71 4.94
N HIS A 53 1.11 -6.60 5.11
CA HIS A 53 1.58 -5.81 3.97
C HIS A 53 2.60 -6.57 3.13
N LYS A 54 3.46 -7.37 3.76
CA LYS A 54 4.38 -8.24 3.02
C LYS A 54 3.64 -9.26 2.17
N LYS A 55 2.60 -9.89 2.73
CA LYS A 55 1.77 -10.85 1.97
C LYS A 55 1.07 -10.16 0.80
N ARG A 56 0.60 -8.95 1.01
CA ARG A 56 -0.03 -8.17 -0.07
C ARG A 56 0.97 -7.89 -1.19
N GLY A 57 2.21 -7.56 -0.82
CA GLY A 57 3.29 -7.39 -1.80
C GLY A 57 3.55 -8.66 -2.58
N ASP A 58 3.59 -9.81 -1.91
CA ASP A 58 3.77 -11.10 -2.57
C ASP A 58 2.63 -11.40 -3.55
N LEU A 59 1.40 -11.10 -3.15
CA LEU A 59 0.23 -11.27 -4.03
C LEU A 59 0.35 -10.41 -5.29
N LEU A 60 0.76 -9.16 -5.12
CA LEU A 60 0.93 -8.24 -6.25
C LEU A 60 2.04 -8.70 -7.18
N GLU A 61 3.16 -9.16 -6.63
CA GLU A 61 4.25 -9.68 -7.43
C GLU A 61 3.83 -10.93 -8.19
N PHE A 62 3.09 -11.82 -7.54
CA PHE A 62 2.56 -13.00 -8.19
C PHE A 62 1.61 -12.60 -9.33
N THR A 63 0.72 -11.66 -9.08
CA THR A 63 -0.21 -11.16 -10.09
C THR A 63 0.54 -10.55 -11.28
N ARG A 64 1.57 -9.77 -11.00
CA ARG A 64 2.41 -9.17 -12.02
C ARG A 64 3.06 -10.25 -12.89
N GLN A 65 3.61 -11.29 -12.28
CA GLN A 65 4.26 -12.37 -13.01
C GLN A 65 3.29 -13.18 -13.84
N GLN A 66 2.08 -13.42 -13.32
CA GLN A 66 1.05 -14.17 -14.04
C GLN A 66 0.50 -13.42 -15.25
N LYS A 67 0.54 -12.09 -15.18
CA LYS A 67 -0.06 -11.25 -16.22
C LYS A 67 1.02 -10.52 -17.02
N LEU A 68 2.12 -11.20 -17.27
CA LEU A 68 3.30 -10.61 -17.86
C LEU A 68 3.16 -10.09 -19.28
N ASN A 69 2.12 -10.42 -19.97
CA ASN A 69 2.07 -10.14 -21.39
C ASN A 69 1.45 -8.77 -21.70
N GLU A 70 0.36 -8.79 -22.42
CA GLU A 70 -0.23 -7.58 -22.98
C GLU A 70 -0.70 -6.60 -21.92
N MET A 71 -1.12 -7.12 -20.77
CA MET A 71 -1.78 -6.31 -19.76
C MET A 71 -0.84 -5.37 -19.02
N ILE A 72 0.43 -5.74 -18.89
CA ILE A 72 1.42 -4.89 -18.23
C ILE A 72 1.68 -3.63 -19.04
N LEU A 73 1.53 -3.71 -20.35
CA LEU A 73 1.75 -2.60 -21.25
C LEU A 73 0.49 -1.78 -21.53
N GLU A 74 -0.68 -2.21 -21.02
CA GLU A 74 -1.90 -1.45 -21.22
C GLU A 74 -1.75 -0.03 -20.66
N PRO A 75 -2.05 0.99 -21.46
CA PRO A 75 -1.96 2.37 -21.00
C PRO A 75 -2.96 2.66 -19.89
N ILE A 76 -2.50 3.34 -18.89
CA ILE A 76 -3.33 3.81 -17.78
C ILE A 76 -3.22 5.32 -17.75
N GLN A 77 -4.34 6.00 -17.59
CA GLN A 77 -4.39 7.45 -17.46
C GLN A 77 -4.97 7.80 -16.10
N ASP A 78 -4.75 9.04 -15.70
CA ASP A 78 -5.36 9.62 -14.50
C ASP A 78 -4.84 9.06 -13.16
N ILE A 79 -3.78 8.26 -13.17
CA ILE A 79 -3.08 7.87 -11.96
C ILE A 79 -1.76 8.61 -11.93
N ARG A 80 -1.61 9.52 -11.00
CA ARG A 80 -0.40 10.30 -10.81
C ARG A 80 0.26 9.86 -9.51
N ARG A 81 1.47 9.34 -9.65
CA ARG A 81 2.24 8.79 -8.53
C ARG A 81 2.31 9.76 -7.35
N GLU A 82 2.55 11.03 -7.61
CA GLU A 82 2.69 12.04 -6.56
C GLU A 82 1.43 12.26 -5.72
N ASP A 83 0.27 11.86 -6.23
CA ASP A 83 -0.99 12.00 -5.48
C ASP A 83 -1.17 10.91 -4.42
N TYR A 84 -0.31 9.88 -4.45
CA TYR A 84 -0.49 8.69 -3.62
C TYR A 84 0.74 8.32 -2.80
N LEU A 85 1.74 9.18 -2.74
CA LEU A 85 2.94 8.92 -1.97
C LEU A 85 2.61 8.82 -0.48
N ILE A 86 3.29 7.90 0.20
CA ILE A 86 3.19 7.76 1.65
C ILE A 86 4.52 8.19 2.28
N ASP A 87 4.46 8.64 3.53
CA ASP A 87 5.66 8.98 4.26
C ASP A 87 6.20 7.72 4.94
N THR A 88 7.36 7.27 4.51
CA THR A 88 8.01 6.08 5.07
C THR A 88 9.06 6.41 6.11
N ARG A 89 9.20 7.68 6.46
CA ARG A 89 10.13 8.13 7.50
C ARG A 89 9.41 8.04 8.83
N THR A 90 9.53 6.89 9.48
CA THR A 90 8.83 6.62 10.73
C THR A 90 9.35 7.54 11.84
N PRO A 91 8.52 8.39 12.45
CA PRO A 91 8.96 9.18 13.59
C PRO A 91 9.31 8.27 14.77
N LYS A 92 10.24 8.76 15.60
CA LYS A 92 10.63 8.05 16.81
C LYS A 92 9.85 8.59 18.01
N ASP A 93 9.80 7.77 19.05
CA ASP A 93 9.21 8.16 20.34
C ASP A 93 7.72 8.47 20.27
N LEU A 94 7.00 7.81 19.37
CA LEU A 94 5.56 7.91 19.32
C LEU A 94 4.93 6.97 20.34
N ASP A 95 3.96 7.46 21.09
CA ASP A 95 3.14 6.59 21.91
C ASP A 95 2.18 5.81 20.99
N VAL A 96 1.36 4.91 21.58
CA VAL A 96 0.45 4.07 20.79
C VAL A 96 -0.48 4.91 19.92
N LYS A 97 -1.05 5.98 20.47
CA LYS A 97 -1.98 6.81 19.68
C LYS A 97 -1.28 7.56 18.56
N GLY A 98 -0.10 8.09 18.84
CA GLY A 98 0.70 8.78 17.82
C GLY A 98 1.12 7.84 16.70
N ALA A 99 1.55 6.63 17.06
CA ALA A 99 1.93 5.60 16.10
C ALA A 99 0.73 5.17 15.25
N ALA A 100 -0.41 4.95 15.90
CA ALA A 100 -1.64 4.57 15.20
C ALA A 100 -2.09 5.67 14.24
N LYS A 101 -1.98 6.92 14.63
CA LYS A 101 -2.34 8.05 13.78
C LYS A 101 -1.43 8.13 12.55
N PHE A 102 -0.14 7.94 12.75
CA PHE A 102 0.81 7.95 11.65
C PHE A 102 0.52 6.80 10.66
N ALA A 103 0.29 5.60 11.19
CA ALA A 103 -0.02 4.44 10.38
C ALA A 103 -1.37 4.60 9.64
N ALA A 104 -2.35 5.21 10.28
CA ALA A 104 -3.66 5.43 9.67
C ALA A 104 -3.58 6.32 8.44
N GLN A 105 -2.66 7.28 8.42
CA GLN A 105 -2.44 8.11 7.23
C GLN A 105 -1.91 7.29 6.07
N ILE A 106 -1.03 6.33 6.35
CA ILE A 106 -0.50 5.42 5.34
C ILE A 106 -1.63 4.55 4.78
N GLU A 107 -2.47 3.99 5.66
CA GLU A 107 -3.58 3.16 5.21
C GLU A 107 -4.58 3.97 4.38
N ALA A 108 -4.88 5.19 4.78
CA ALA A 108 -5.80 6.06 4.05
C ALA A 108 -5.29 6.39 2.65
N GLN A 109 -4.01 6.72 2.54
CA GLN A 109 -3.41 7.07 1.26
C GLN A 109 -3.32 5.85 0.33
N SER A 110 -2.98 4.69 0.89
CA SER A 110 -2.95 3.45 0.13
C SER A 110 -4.35 3.05 -0.34
N ALA A 111 -5.36 3.21 0.52
CA ALA A 111 -6.76 2.96 0.14
C ALA A 111 -7.16 3.84 -1.05
N LYS A 112 -6.83 5.10 -0.99
CA LYS A 112 -7.13 6.03 -2.08
C LYS A 112 -6.53 5.54 -3.39
N PHE A 113 -5.25 5.14 -3.36
CA PHE A 113 -4.58 4.62 -4.54
C PHE A 113 -5.31 3.39 -5.09
N TYR A 114 -5.54 2.39 -4.25
CA TYR A 114 -6.14 1.14 -4.72
C TYR A 114 -7.56 1.32 -5.24
N LEU A 115 -8.36 2.14 -4.57
CA LEU A 115 -9.73 2.38 -5.01
C LEU A 115 -9.79 3.15 -6.33
N ASP A 116 -8.90 4.13 -6.50
CA ASP A 116 -8.80 4.87 -7.75
C ASP A 116 -8.29 3.97 -8.87
N ALA A 117 -7.27 3.16 -8.59
CA ALA A 117 -6.72 2.22 -9.56
C ALA A 117 -7.77 1.17 -9.97
N ALA A 118 -8.60 0.72 -9.03
CA ALA A 118 -9.67 -0.23 -9.31
C ALA A 118 -10.69 0.35 -10.30
N LYS A 119 -11.04 1.61 -10.14
CA LYS A 119 -11.99 2.27 -11.05
C LYS A 119 -11.44 2.32 -12.47
N ILE A 120 -10.16 2.64 -12.60
CA ILE A 120 -9.52 2.75 -13.91
C ILE A 120 -9.35 1.37 -14.55
N ALA A 121 -8.94 0.38 -13.76
CA ALA A 121 -8.73 -0.97 -14.25
C ALA A 121 -10.02 -1.70 -14.61
N LYS A 122 -11.16 -1.24 -14.11
CA LYS A 122 -12.43 -1.92 -14.28
C LYS A 122 -12.76 -2.22 -15.74
N ASN A 123 -12.44 -1.30 -16.63
CA ASN A 123 -12.74 -1.46 -18.04
C ASN A 123 -11.66 -2.22 -18.81
N LEU A 124 -10.49 -2.40 -18.20
CA LEU A 124 -9.37 -3.08 -18.84
C LEU A 124 -9.25 -4.53 -18.38
N MET A 125 -9.46 -4.75 -17.06
CA MET A 125 -9.21 -6.03 -16.45
C MET A 125 -10.04 -6.18 -15.19
N ALA A 126 -11.19 -6.80 -15.34
CA ALA A 126 -12.13 -6.95 -14.23
C ALA A 126 -11.51 -7.66 -13.01
N GLU A 127 -10.67 -8.67 -13.25
CA GLU A 127 -10.04 -9.42 -12.17
C GLU A 127 -9.05 -8.56 -11.37
N ALA A 128 -8.22 -7.80 -12.09
CA ALA A 128 -7.29 -6.88 -11.44
C ALA A 128 -8.03 -5.79 -10.67
N ALA A 129 -9.13 -5.28 -11.24
CA ALA A 129 -9.95 -4.27 -10.57
C ALA A 129 -10.52 -4.81 -9.26
N ARG A 130 -10.97 -6.07 -9.25
CA ARG A 130 -11.47 -6.70 -8.02
C ARG A 130 -10.38 -6.83 -6.96
N THR A 131 -9.18 -7.21 -7.38
CA THR A 131 -8.04 -7.31 -6.46
C THR A 131 -7.71 -5.93 -5.86
N MET A 132 -7.64 -4.91 -6.69
CA MET A 132 -7.35 -3.55 -6.23
C MET A 132 -8.43 -3.05 -5.26
N ASP A 133 -9.69 -3.26 -5.60
CA ASP A 133 -10.81 -2.86 -4.75
C ASP A 133 -10.73 -3.55 -3.39
N ARG A 134 -10.44 -4.84 -3.38
CA ARG A 134 -10.28 -5.61 -2.14
C ARG A 134 -9.14 -5.06 -1.29
N LEU A 135 -7.99 -4.78 -1.90
CA LEU A 135 -6.85 -4.24 -1.17
C LEU A 135 -7.17 -2.87 -0.57
N GLY A 136 -7.87 -2.02 -1.32
CA GLY A 136 -8.30 -0.72 -0.82
C GLY A 136 -9.23 -0.84 0.38
N LYS A 137 -10.19 -1.78 0.32
CA LYS A 137 -11.11 -2.02 1.42
C LYS A 137 -10.39 -2.58 2.65
N GLU A 138 -9.39 -3.44 2.44
CA GLU A 138 -8.55 -3.92 3.54
C GLU A 138 -7.78 -2.79 4.19
N ASN A 139 -7.27 -1.84 3.42
CA ASN A 139 -6.63 -0.65 3.98
C ASN A 139 -7.58 0.13 4.87
N LEU A 140 -8.83 0.31 4.44
CA LEU A 140 -9.82 1.02 5.26
C LEU A 140 -10.15 0.24 6.53
N ALA A 141 -10.21 -1.09 6.46
CA ALA A 141 -10.40 -1.92 7.64
C ALA A 141 -9.22 -1.79 8.61
N ASN A 142 -7.99 -1.76 8.08
CA ASN A 142 -6.79 -1.55 8.91
C ASN A 142 -6.83 -0.19 9.58
N LYS A 143 -7.25 0.84 8.85
CA LYS A 143 -7.40 2.18 9.41
C LYS A 143 -8.38 2.17 10.58
N ALA A 144 -9.50 1.46 10.44
CA ALA A 144 -10.48 1.34 11.51
C ALA A 144 -9.91 0.62 12.74
N LYS A 145 -9.11 -0.43 12.53
CA LYS A 145 -8.43 -1.13 13.63
C LYS A 145 -7.47 -0.20 14.37
N LEU A 146 -6.75 0.62 13.64
CA LEU A 146 -5.80 1.57 14.22
C LEU A 146 -6.52 2.63 15.07
N ALA A 147 -7.71 3.01 14.67
CA ALA A 147 -8.48 4.06 15.36
C ALA A 147 -8.89 3.66 16.78
N VAL A 148 -8.91 2.35 17.09
CA VAL A 148 -9.30 1.88 18.42
C VAL A 148 -8.12 1.48 19.30
N LEU A 149 -6.91 1.75 18.87
CA LEU A 149 -5.71 1.51 19.70
C LEU A 149 -5.49 2.60 20.82
#